data_59f823bfc635f439c4596e420093c338
#
_entry.id   59f823bfc635f439c4596e420093c338
#
_cell.length_a   1.000
_cell.length_b   1.000
_cell.length_c   1.000
_cell.angle_alpha   90.00
_cell.angle_beta   90.00
_cell.angle_gamma   90.00
#
_symmetry.space_group_name_H-M   'P 1'
#
loop_
_entity.id
_entity.type
_entity.pdbx_description
1 polymer ?
#
loop_
_entity_poly.entity_id
_entity_poly.type
_entity_poly.pdbx_seq_one_letter_code
_entity_poly.pdbx_strand_id
1 'polypeptide(L)'
;VVLLIAFVASSFMSMRQIQPIKEMVRGTRAYAAGNFDIRIEDEGRGDEIGELARSFNMMADSLSETERQRRDFIANISHELKTPMTSIAGYTDGILDGTIPQKDERRYLQIISDESHRLSRLVRRMLDISQIQSQEMHKEDFDLCESMRIALLSMEQKINDRGLDVEADIPEDSVMVRGDNELITQVVYNLLENATKFAAPGSTLYLGLACRGEKAVVTVRNTGNTIPAQEIPLLFERFHKSD
;
A
#
# COMPACT_ATOMS: atom_id res chain seq x y z
N VAL A 1 -23.86 54.59 28.53
CA VAL A 1 -24.59 53.58 27.71
C VAL A 1 -23.79 53.22 26.45
N VAL A 2 -23.41 54.19 25.59
CA VAL A 2 -22.68 53.95 24.33
C VAL A 2 -21.35 53.25 24.54
N LEU A 3 -20.55 53.67 25.51
CA LEU A 3 -19.25 53.05 25.86
C LEU A 3 -19.40 51.61 26.35
N LEU A 4 -20.47 51.32 27.10
CA LEU A 4 -20.76 49.96 27.58
C LEU A 4 -21.14 49.02 26.45
N ILE A 5 -21.98 49.49 25.52
CA ILE A 5 -22.36 48.74 24.32
C ILE A 5 -21.16 48.50 23.43
N ALA A 6 -20.29 49.49 23.21
CA ALA A 6 -19.08 49.33 22.43
C ALA A 6 -18.10 48.33 23.06
N PHE A 7 -17.96 48.36 24.39
CA PHE A 7 -17.12 47.42 25.12
C PHE A 7 -17.63 45.99 25.03
N VAL A 8 -18.94 45.78 25.22
CA VAL A 8 -19.58 44.45 25.12
C VAL A 8 -19.46 43.93 23.67
N ALA A 9 -19.76 44.75 22.65
CA ALA A 9 -19.62 44.38 21.26
C ALA A 9 -18.16 44.00 20.87
N SER A 10 -17.20 44.81 21.34
CA SER A 10 -15.78 44.57 21.13
C SER A 10 -15.31 43.28 21.83
N SER A 11 -15.75 43.03 23.07
CA SER A 11 -15.44 41.82 23.81
C SER A 11 -16.02 40.59 23.16
N PHE A 12 -17.27 40.66 22.71
CA PHE A 12 -17.93 39.55 22.00
C PHE A 12 -17.24 39.25 20.66
N MET A 13 -16.87 40.29 19.90
CA MET A 13 -16.17 40.14 18.63
C MET A 13 -14.75 39.56 18.84
N SER A 14 -14.05 40.02 19.88
CA SER A 14 -12.74 39.49 20.27
C SER A 14 -12.82 38.01 20.67
N MET A 15 -13.77 37.61 21.48
CA MET A 15 -13.96 36.22 21.86
C MET A 15 -14.24 35.33 20.65
N ARG A 16 -15.13 35.80 19.76
CA ARG A 16 -15.52 35.05 18.56
C ARG A 16 -14.35 34.86 17.54
N GLN A 17 -13.38 35.76 17.53
CA GLN A 17 -12.20 35.66 16.62
C GLN A 17 -11.00 34.98 17.30
N ILE A 18 -10.75 35.25 18.56
CA ILE A 18 -9.51 34.80 19.25
C ILE A 18 -9.64 33.35 19.74
N GLN A 19 -10.84 32.90 20.13
CA GLN A 19 -11.02 31.56 20.68
C GLN A 19 -10.66 30.45 19.69
N PRO A 20 -11.16 30.44 18.44
CA PRO A 20 -10.78 29.42 17.46
C PRO A 20 -9.27 29.38 17.18
N ILE A 21 -8.61 30.53 17.15
CA ILE A 21 -7.14 30.61 16.95
C ILE A 21 -6.40 29.95 18.13
N LYS A 22 -6.86 30.18 19.37
CA LYS A 22 -6.27 29.53 20.56
C LYS A 22 -6.49 28.00 20.51
N GLU A 23 -7.64 27.56 20.02
CA GLU A 23 -7.92 26.13 19.87
C GLU A 23 -7.02 25.51 18.78
N MET A 24 -6.80 26.19 17.65
CA MET A 24 -5.84 25.77 16.63
C MET A 24 -4.41 25.67 17.19
N VAL A 25 -3.96 26.66 17.98
CA VAL A 25 -2.65 26.60 18.63
C VAL A 25 -2.55 25.43 19.60
N ARG A 26 -3.64 25.14 20.34
CA ARG A 26 -3.70 23.97 21.24
C ARG A 26 -3.68 22.66 20.44
N GLY A 27 -4.49 22.59 19.36
CA GLY A 27 -4.52 21.47 18.44
C GLY A 27 -3.15 21.20 17.81
N THR A 28 -2.46 22.23 17.33
CA THR A 28 -1.11 22.09 16.75
C THR A 28 -0.11 21.52 17.76
N ARG A 29 -0.17 21.94 19.03
CA ARG A 29 0.69 21.37 20.08
C ARG A 29 0.36 19.91 20.38
N ALA A 30 -0.91 19.54 20.37
CA ALA A 30 -1.33 18.16 20.55
C ALA A 30 -0.89 17.28 19.39
N TYR A 31 -0.96 17.78 18.15
CA TYR A 31 -0.48 17.07 16.96
C TYR A 31 1.03 16.87 16.99
N ALA A 32 1.79 17.87 17.46
CA ALA A 32 3.23 17.72 17.68
C ALA A 32 3.55 16.63 18.74
N ALA A 33 2.62 16.35 19.64
CA ALA A 33 2.70 15.27 20.62
C ALA A 33 2.10 13.93 20.14
N GLY A 34 1.65 13.85 18.87
CA GLY A 34 1.08 12.64 18.29
C GLY A 34 -0.41 12.39 18.57
N ASN A 35 -1.10 13.37 19.16
CA ASN A 35 -2.55 13.28 19.38
C ASN A 35 -3.30 14.01 18.27
N PHE A 36 -3.83 13.27 17.29
CA PHE A 36 -4.53 13.79 16.12
C PHE A 36 -6.06 13.79 16.27
N ASP A 37 -6.61 13.47 17.44
CA ASP A 37 -8.06 13.34 17.66
C ASP A 37 -8.76 14.71 17.86
N ILE A 38 -7.98 15.76 18.13
CA ILE A 38 -8.52 17.09 18.36
C ILE A 38 -9.08 17.65 17.06
N ARG A 39 -10.31 18.17 17.12
CA ARG A 39 -10.97 18.90 16.04
C ARG A 39 -11.33 20.30 16.52
N ILE A 40 -11.27 21.24 15.59
CA ILE A 40 -11.68 22.62 15.81
C ILE A 40 -13.13 22.76 15.37
N GLU A 41 -13.97 23.30 16.23
CA GLU A 41 -15.37 23.59 15.87
C GLU A 41 -15.40 24.80 14.94
N ASP A 42 -16.02 24.62 13.76
CA ASP A 42 -16.16 25.71 12.79
C ASP A 42 -17.49 26.46 12.91
N GLU A 43 -18.43 25.96 13.77
CA GLU A 43 -19.77 26.50 14.05
C GLU A 43 -20.52 26.96 12.78
N GLY A 44 -20.21 26.38 11.61
CA GLY A 44 -20.80 26.77 10.35
C GLY A 44 -20.38 28.17 9.86
N ARG A 45 -19.22 28.67 10.30
CA ARG A 45 -18.70 29.99 9.91
C ARG A 45 -18.36 30.04 8.44
N GLY A 46 -18.82 31.09 7.76
CA GLY A 46 -18.52 31.39 6.36
C GLY A 46 -17.36 32.37 6.17
N ASP A 47 -16.60 32.68 7.23
CA ASP A 47 -15.44 33.58 7.21
C ASP A 47 -14.10 32.80 7.08
N GLU A 48 -13.00 33.55 6.96
CA GLU A 48 -11.64 33.01 6.81
C GLU A 48 -11.22 32.12 8.00
N ILE A 49 -11.74 32.40 9.19
CA ILE A 49 -11.47 31.59 10.39
C ILE A 49 -12.17 30.21 10.27
N GLY A 50 -13.39 30.18 9.73
CA GLY A 50 -14.09 28.92 9.46
C GLY A 50 -13.39 28.10 8.36
N GLU A 51 -12.87 28.74 7.30
CA GLU A 51 -12.08 28.09 6.26
C GLU A 51 -10.77 27.50 6.85
N LEU A 52 -10.10 28.27 7.71
CA LEU A 52 -8.88 27.81 8.39
C LEU A 52 -9.18 26.63 9.34
N ALA A 53 -10.30 26.66 10.07
CA ALA A 53 -10.72 25.54 10.93
C ALA A 53 -10.97 24.24 10.11
N ARG A 54 -11.67 24.35 8.98
CA ARG A 54 -11.89 23.21 8.08
C ARG A 54 -10.58 22.67 7.51
N SER A 55 -9.70 23.55 7.05
CA SER A 55 -8.38 23.17 6.52
C SER A 55 -7.53 22.48 7.59
N PHE A 56 -7.59 22.96 8.84
CA PHE A 56 -6.93 22.36 9.98
C PHE A 56 -7.48 20.96 10.27
N ASN A 57 -8.82 20.78 10.24
CA ASN A 57 -9.43 19.48 10.47
C ASN A 57 -9.10 18.49 9.34
N MET A 58 -9.09 18.92 8.08
CA MET A 58 -8.64 18.08 6.95
C MET A 58 -7.18 17.63 7.11
N MET A 59 -6.29 18.51 7.56
CA MET A 59 -4.91 18.14 7.88
C MET A 59 -4.86 17.12 9.02
N ALA A 60 -5.68 17.30 10.06
CA ALA A 60 -5.79 16.35 11.17
C ALA A 60 -6.22 14.96 10.71
N ASP A 61 -7.25 14.89 9.87
CA ASP A 61 -7.74 13.64 9.31
C ASP A 61 -6.64 12.93 8.51
N SER A 62 -5.92 13.66 7.66
CA SER A 62 -4.82 13.15 6.86
C SER A 62 -3.67 12.61 7.72
N LEU A 63 -3.29 13.35 8.78
CA LEU A 63 -2.24 12.92 9.72
C LEU A 63 -2.67 11.69 10.53
N SER A 64 -3.90 11.67 11.03
CA SER A 64 -4.47 10.54 11.78
C SER A 64 -4.49 9.27 10.92
N GLU A 65 -4.94 9.38 9.67
CA GLU A 65 -4.96 8.26 8.72
C GLU A 65 -3.55 7.76 8.41
N THR A 66 -2.60 8.68 8.16
CA THR A 66 -1.19 8.33 7.90
C THR A 66 -0.57 7.58 9.08
N GLU A 67 -0.81 8.05 10.32
CA GLU A 67 -0.26 7.41 11.52
C GLU A 67 -0.96 6.07 11.82
N ARG A 68 -2.26 5.95 11.52
CA ARG A 68 -2.98 4.67 11.60
C ARG A 68 -2.37 3.65 10.63
N GLN A 69 -2.19 4.03 9.36
CA GLN A 69 -1.59 3.17 8.34
C GLN A 69 -0.16 2.75 8.72
N ARG A 70 0.62 3.66 9.30
CA ARG A 70 1.96 3.36 9.80
C ARG A 70 1.95 2.34 10.93
N ARG A 71 1.04 2.49 11.90
CA ARG A 71 0.90 1.54 13.02
C ARG A 71 0.45 0.17 12.55
N ASP A 72 -0.55 0.12 11.68
CA ASP A 72 -1.06 -1.12 11.10
C ASP A 72 0.03 -1.84 10.28
N PHE A 73 0.83 -1.07 9.53
CA PHE A 73 1.98 -1.59 8.80
C PHE A 73 3.00 -2.26 9.73
N ILE A 74 3.41 -1.58 10.82
CA ILE A 74 4.38 -2.13 11.79
C ILE A 74 3.81 -3.37 12.49
N ALA A 75 2.54 -3.34 12.89
CA ALA A 75 1.89 -4.48 13.54
C ALA A 75 1.83 -5.70 12.62
N ASN A 76 1.41 -5.52 11.37
CA ASN A 76 1.31 -6.59 10.38
C ASN A 76 2.69 -7.18 10.05
N ILE A 77 3.72 -6.33 9.89
CA ILE A 77 5.10 -6.78 9.71
C ILE A 77 5.55 -7.64 10.89
N SER A 78 5.32 -7.17 12.11
CA SER A 78 5.73 -7.90 13.32
C SER A 78 5.08 -9.27 13.37
N HIS A 79 3.82 -9.39 13.00
CA HIS A 79 3.11 -10.66 12.92
C HIS A 79 3.66 -11.59 11.83
N GLU A 80 3.85 -11.07 10.61
CA GLU A 80 4.36 -11.84 9.47
C GLU A 80 5.82 -12.30 9.66
N LEU A 81 6.63 -11.58 10.44
CA LEU A 81 7.98 -11.99 10.83
C LEU A 81 7.97 -13.00 11.98
N LYS A 82 7.11 -12.82 12.99
CA LYS A 82 7.08 -13.66 14.18
C LYS A 82 6.77 -15.12 13.85
N THR A 83 5.82 -15.38 12.97
CA THR A 83 5.38 -16.74 12.62
C THR A 83 6.53 -17.61 12.07
N PRO A 84 7.22 -17.24 10.97
CA PRO A 84 8.32 -18.03 10.43
C PRO A 84 9.50 -18.13 11.44
N MET A 85 9.81 -17.07 12.17
CA MET A 85 10.87 -17.08 13.19
C MET A 85 10.57 -18.10 14.29
N THR A 86 9.32 -18.16 14.78
CA THR A 86 8.91 -19.12 15.80
C THR A 86 8.99 -20.55 15.28
N SER A 87 8.59 -20.79 14.02
CA SER A 87 8.68 -22.11 13.38
C SER A 87 10.16 -22.55 13.22
N ILE A 88 11.02 -21.65 12.71
CA ILE A 88 12.46 -21.91 12.55
C ILE A 88 13.08 -22.26 13.91
N ALA A 89 12.86 -21.43 14.93
CA ALA A 89 13.40 -21.66 16.26
C ALA A 89 12.90 -22.98 16.86
N GLY A 90 11.57 -23.22 16.85
CA GLY A 90 10.99 -24.42 17.44
C GLY A 90 11.44 -25.71 16.77
N TYR A 91 11.55 -25.75 15.44
CA TYR A 91 12.07 -26.94 14.74
C TYR A 91 13.58 -27.13 14.96
N THR A 92 14.34 -26.03 15.01
CA THR A 92 15.77 -26.09 15.30
C THR A 92 16.00 -26.64 16.72
N ASP A 93 15.30 -26.12 17.71
CA ASP A 93 15.36 -26.60 19.10
C ASP A 93 14.94 -28.06 19.21
N GLY A 94 13.85 -28.47 18.55
CA GLY A 94 13.38 -29.86 18.53
C GLY A 94 14.34 -30.85 17.87
N ILE A 95 15.16 -30.41 16.89
CA ILE A 95 16.23 -31.22 16.33
C ILE A 95 17.40 -31.32 17.32
N LEU A 96 17.76 -30.18 17.96
CA LEU A 96 18.91 -30.13 18.87
C LEU A 96 18.69 -30.91 20.16
N ASP A 97 17.50 -30.92 20.72
CA ASP A 97 17.12 -31.61 21.95
C ASP A 97 16.67 -33.06 21.72
N GLY A 98 16.59 -33.51 20.46
CA GLY A 98 16.21 -34.87 20.08
C GLY A 98 14.69 -35.16 20.17
N THR A 99 13.87 -34.16 20.40
CA THR A 99 12.38 -34.26 20.33
C THR A 99 11.94 -34.69 18.94
N ILE A 100 12.62 -34.18 17.91
CA ILE A 100 12.40 -34.60 16.51
C ILE A 100 13.28 -35.81 16.23
N PRO A 101 12.70 -36.98 15.87
CA PRO A 101 13.46 -38.18 15.57
C PRO A 101 14.38 -37.97 14.36
N GLN A 102 15.59 -38.56 14.39
CA GLN A 102 16.59 -38.44 13.33
C GLN A 102 16.07 -38.79 11.93
N LYS A 103 15.15 -39.74 11.82
CA LYS A 103 14.48 -40.09 10.54
C LYS A 103 13.66 -38.96 9.92
N ASP A 104 13.20 -38.02 10.73
CA ASP A 104 12.35 -36.91 10.31
C ASP A 104 13.11 -35.57 10.17
N GLU A 105 14.37 -35.49 10.65
CA GLU A 105 15.21 -34.30 10.66
C GLU A 105 15.26 -33.60 9.28
N ARG A 106 15.48 -34.39 8.21
CA ARG A 106 15.56 -33.85 6.85
C ARG A 106 14.28 -33.08 6.43
N ARG A 107 13.12 -33.56 6.84
CA ARG A 107 11.84 -32.91 6.57
C ARG A 107 11.74 -31.57 7.30
N TYR A 108 12.12 -31.53 8.56
CA TYR A 108 12.10 -30.31 9.35
C TYR A 108 13.15 -29.30 8.92
N LEU A 109 14.34 -29.74 8.52
CA LEU A 109 15.37 -28.89 7.91
C LEU A 109 14.87 -28.26 6.59
N GLN A 110 14.09 -29.00 5.79
CA GLN A 110 13.46 -28.43 4.59
C GLN A 110 12.46 -27.34 4.96
N ILE A 111 11.62 -27.55 5.97
CA ILE A 111 10.67 -26.53 6.45
C ILE A 111 11.41 -25.28 6.94
N ILE A 112 12.49 -25.45 7.71
CA ILE A 112 13.34 -24.34 8.17
C ILE A 112 13.91 -23.56 6.99
N SER A 113 14.41 -24.25 5.96
CA SER A 113 14.90 -23.63 4.74
C SER A 113 13.83 -22.82 4.01
N ASP A 114 12.65 -23.39 3.85
CA ASP A 114 11.50 -22.76 3.16
C ASP A 114 11.02 -21.51 3.92
N GLU A 115 10.93 -21.57 5.25
CA GLU A 115 10.58 -20.43 6.09
C GLU A 115 11.67 -19.34 6.08
N SER A 116 12.95 -19.70 6.01
CA SER A 116 14.06 -18.75 5.87
C SER A 116 14.00 -18.02 4.52
N HIS A 117 13.71 -18.72 3.44
CA HIS A 117 13.50 -18.12 2.13
C HIS A 117 12.27 -17.23 2.10
N ARG A 118 11.19 -17.63 2.78
CA ARG A 118 9.97 -16.80 2.93
C ARG A 118 10.28 -15.51 3.67
N LEU A 119 11.03 -15.59 4.76
CA LEU A 119 11.47 -14.43 5.55
C LEU A 119 12.31 -13.46 4.71
N SER A 120 13.29 -13.98 3.95
CA SER A 120 14.12 -13.19 3.04
C SER A 120 13.28 -12.42 2.00
N ARG A 121 12.28 -13.08 1.40
CA ARG A 121 11.35 -12.41 0.47
C ARG A 121 10.52 -11.32 1.14
N LEU A 122 10.07 -11.56 2.38
CA LEU A 122 9.29 -10.58 3.14
C LEU A 122 10.12 -9.32 3.44
N VAL A 123 11.36 -9.50 3.92
CA VAL A 123 12.29 -8.39 4.19
C VAL A 123 12.57 -7.59 2.91
N ARG A 124 12.81 -8.26 1.78
CA ARG A 124 13.04 -7.58 0.50
C ARG A 124 11.84 -6.72 0.08
N ARG A 125 10.61 -7.25 0.17
CA ARG A 125 9.39 -6.48 -0.10
C ARG A 125 9.24 -5.25 0.80
N MET A 126 9.67 -5.34 2.07
CA MET A 126 9.65 -4.18 2.98
C MET A 126 10.64 -3.10 2.56
N LEU A 127 11.84 -3.50 2.13
CA LEU A 127 12.84 -2.58 1.62
C LEU A 127 12.35 -1.89 0.34
N ASP A 128 11.73 -2.64 -0.57
CA ASP A 128 11.13 -2.09 -1.81
C ASP A 128 10.07 -1.02 -1.46
N ILE A 129 9.16 -1.30 -0.52
CA ILE A 129 8.13 -0.34 -0.07
C ILE A 129 8.79 0.91 0.55
N SER A 130 9.82 0.73 1.40
CA SER A 130 10.54 1.84 2.03
C SER A 130 11.26 2.72 1.00
N GLN A 131 11.85 2.11 -0.02
CA GLN A 131 12.52 2.82 -1.11
C GLN A 131 11.51 3.64 -1.93
N ILE A 132 10.39 3.04 -2.34
CA ILE A 132 9.33 3.75 -3.08
C ILE A 132 8.79 4.96 -2.30
N GLN A 133 8.68 4.86 -0.96
CA GLN A 133 8.20 5.97 -0.13
C GLN A 133 9.22 7.09 0.04
N SER A 134 10.52 6.80 -0.07
CA SER A 134 11.61 7.77 0.12
C SER A 134 12.16 8.35 -1.17
N GLN A 135 11.88 7.74 -2.31
CA GLN A 135 12.35 8.18 -3.61
C GLN A 135 11.46 9.27 -4.19
N GLU A 136 12.05 10.37 -4.66
CA GLU A 136 11.34 11.29 -5.54
C GLU A 136 11.02 10.57 -6.86
N MET A 137 9.75 10.56 -7.21
CA MET A 137 9.25 9.91 -8.43
C MET A 137 9.88 10.55 -9.67
N HIS A 138 10.67 9.80 -10.41
CA HIS A 138 11.34 10.28 -11.63
C HIS A 138 10.40 10.16 -12.84
N LYS A 139 9.64 11.22 -13.10
CA LYS A 139 8.67 11.24 -14.21
C LYS A 139 9.36 11.58 -15.53
N GLU A 140 9.33 10.64 -16.45
CA GLU A 140 9.82 10.76 -17.83
C GLU A 140 8.77 10.27 -18.82
N ASP A 141 8.97 10.60 -20.10
CA ASP A 141 8.15 10.04 -21.17
C ASP A 141 8.80 8.73 -21.64
N PHE A 142 8.07 7.62 -21.57
CA PHE A 142 8.56 6.30 -21.92
C PHE A 142 7.52 5.48 -22.70
N ASP A 143 7.96 4.44 -23.41
CA ASP A 143 7.10 3.53 -24.15
C ASP A 143 6.54 2.43 -23.24
N LEU A 144 5.22 2.50 -22.95
CA LEU A 144 4.53 1.52 -22.12
C LEU A 144 4.49 0.13 -22.77
N CYS A 145 4.45 0.05 -24.12
CA CYS A 145 4.48 -1.23 -24.83
C CYS A 145 5.78 -1.99 -24.54
N GLU A 146 6.92 -1.29 -24.56
CA GLU A 146 8.23 -1.89 -24.26
C GLU A 146 8.32 -2.36 -22.81
N SER A 147 7.87 -1.53 -21.86
CA SER A 147 7.83 -1.89 -20.44
C SER A 147 6.99 -3.15 -20.17
N MET A 148 5.85 -3.29 -20.86
CA MET A 148 4.99 -4.46 -20.78
C MET A 148 5.64 -5.71 -21.38
N ARG A 149 6.33 -5.58 -22.51
CA ARG A 149 7.06 -6.69 -23.14
C ARG A 149 8.21 -7.18 -22.25
N ILE A 150 8.99 -6.25 -21.68
CA ILE A 150 10.07 -6.58 -20.73
C ILE A 150 9.50 -7.32 -19.50
N ALA A 151 8.43 -6.82 -18.92
CA ALA A 151 7.78 -7.47 -17.77
C ALA A 151 7.28 -8.89 -18.12
N LEU A 152 6.66 -9.08 -19.29
CA LEU A 152 6.17 -10.38 -19.74
C LEU A 152 7.33 -11.36 -19.99
N LEU A 153 8.40 -10.95 -20.67
CA LEU A 153 9.58 -11.77 -20.94
C LEU A 153 10.27 -12.20 -19.65
N SER A 154 10.33 -11.31 -18.64
CA SER A 154 10.93 -11.66 -17.34
C SER A 154 10.15 -12.75 -16.58
N MET A 155 8.89 -13.00 -16.98
CA MET A 155 8.01 -14.02 -16.39
C MET A 155 7.98 -15.33 -17.19
N GLU A 156 8.62 -15.42 -18.35
CA GLU A 156 8.53 -16.54 -19.29
C GLU A 156 8.73 -17.91 -18.61
N GLN A 157 9.79 -18.05 -17.81
CA GLN A 157 10.05 -19.32 -17.12
C GLN A 157 8.93 -19.69 -16.15
N LYS A 158 8.43 -18.75 -15.35
CA LYS A 158 7.34 -19.01 -14.38
C LYS A 158 6.03 -19.38 -15.08
N ILE A 159 5.75 -18.77 -16.22
CA ILE A 159 4.58 -19.03 -17.06
C ILE A 159 4.68 -20.44 -17.64
N ASN A 160 5.84 -20.79 -18.22
CA ASN A 160 6.10 -22.10 -18.78
C ASN A 160 6.04 -23.22 -17.72
N ASP A 161 6.62 -23.01 -16.53
CA ASP A 161 6.58 -23.95 -15.42
C ASP A 161 5.14 -24.26 -14.96
N ARG A 162 4.21 -23.33 -15.18
CA ARG A 162 2.78 -23.49 -14.90
C ARG A 162 1.97 -24.05 -16.09
N GLY A 163 2.60 -24.18 -17.27
CA GLY A 163 1.96 -24.62 -18.51
C GLY A 163 0.86 -23.67 -18.98
N LEU A 164 1.03 -22.35 -18.75
CA LEU A 164 0.04 -21.35 -19.15
C LEU A 164 0.27 -20.93 -20.59
N ASP A 165 -0.82 -20.77 -21.35
CA ASP A 165 -0.81 -20.11 -22.65
C ASP A 165 -0.84 -18.59 -22.45
N VAL A 166 -0.10 -17.84 -23.28
CA VAL A 166 -0.07 -16.37 -23.21
C VAL A 166 -0.78 -15.77 -24.42
N GLU A 167 -1.75 -14.91 -24.15
CA GLU A 167 -2.39 -14.07 -25.15
C GLU A 167 -1.97 -12.60 -24.87
N ALA A 168 -1.08 -12.06 -25.71
CA ALA A 168 -0.60 -10.68 -25.59
C ALA A 168 -1.22 -9.81 -26.68
N ASP A 169 -2.05 -8.85 -26.28
CA ASP A 169 -2.66 -7.83 -27.14
C ASP A 169 -2.01 -6.48 -26.86
N ILE A 170 -0.74 -6.35 -27.29
CA ILE A 170 0.07 -5.15 -27.11
C ILE A 170 0.28 -4.53 -28.50
N PRO A 171 -0.06 -3.24 -28.70
CA PRO A 171 0.17 -2.56 -29.99
C PRO A 171 1.61 -2.69 -30.48
N GLU A 172 1.77 -2.79 -31.81
CA GLU A 172 3.09 -2.73 -32.44
C GLU A 172 3.69 -1.33 -32.36
N ASP A 173 2.83 -0.31 -32.49
CA ASP A 173 3.20 1.10 -32.33
C ASP A 173 3.45 1.45 -30.87
N SER A 174 4.42 2.35 -30.64
CA SER A 174 4.76 2.84 -29.30
C SER A 174 3.61 3.63 -28.68
N VAL A 175 3.28 3.34 -27.43
CA VAL A 175 2.35 4.10 -26.61
C VAL A 175 3.13 4.87 -25.56
N MET A 176 3.42 6.15 -25.88
CA MET A 176 4.15 7.03 -24.97
C MET A 176 3.27 7.46 -23.79
N VAL A 177 3.78 7.28 -22.59
CA VAL A 177 3.13 7.71 -21.34
C VAL A 177 4.14 8.46 -20.47
N ARG A 178 3.62 9.38 -19.63
CA ARG A 178 4.47 10.12 -18.69
C ARG A 178 4.34 9.56 -17.29
N GLY A 179 5.45 9.05 -16.75
CA GLY A 179 5.49 8.43 -15.44
C GLY A 179 6.89 7.97 -15.07
N ASP A 180 6.99 7.24 -13.99
CA ASP A 180 8.21 6.56 -13.59
C ASP A 180 8.22 5.16 -14.22
N ASN A 181 9.10 4.96 -15.21
CA ASN A 181 9.16 3.72 -15.99
C ASN A 181 9.45 2.49 -15.11
N GLU A 182 10.37 2.60 -14.16
CA GLU A 182 10.73 1.48 -13.28
C GLU A 182 9.54 1.07 -12.40
N LEU A 183 8.86 2.04 -11.78
CA LEU A 183 7.70 1.79 -10.92
C LEU A 183 6.52 1.23 -11.71
N ILE A 184 6.24 1.73 -12.91
CA ILE A 184 5.15 1.22 -13.76
C ILE A 184 5.47 -0.21 -14.22
N THR A 185 6.71 -0.47 -14.66
CA THR A 185 7.15 -1.82 -15.04
C THR A 185 7.00 -2.79 -13.87
N GLN A 186 7.35 -2.37 -12.65
CA GLN A 186 7.16 -3.17 -11.44
C GLN A 186 5.69 -3.45 -11.14
N VAL A 187 4.78 -2.49 -11.38
CA VAL A 187 3.33 -2.71 -11.24
C VAL A 187 2.87 -3.79 -12.21
N VAL A 188 3.25 -3.70 -13.49
CA VAL A 188 2.90 -4.72 -14.51
C VAL A 188 3.46 -6.08 -14.11
N TYR A 189 4.72 -6.15 -13.70
CA TYR A 189 5.34 -7.38 -13.22
C TYR A 189 4.58 -8.01 -12.04
N ASN A 190 4.21 -7.21 -11.03
CA ASN A 190 3.47 -7.69 -9.86
C ASN A 190 2.07 -8.23 -10.23
N LEU A 191 1.39 -7.57 -11.16
CA LEU A 191 0.10 -8.03 -11.66
C LEU A 191 0.24 -9.35 -12.43
N LEU A 192 1.26 -9.47 -13.29
CA LEU A 192 1.56 -10.71 -14.02
C LEU A 192 1.96 -11.85 -13.06
N GLU A 193 2.77 -11.57 -12.03
CA GLU A 193 3.16 -12.56 -11.03
C GLU A 193 1.93 -13.08 -10.27
N ASN A 194 1.04 -12.19 -9.85
CA ASN A 194 -0.23 -12.59 -9.22
C ASN A 194 -1.10 -13.41 -10.16
N ALA A 195 -1.29 -12.94 -11.39
CA ALA A 195 -2.09 -13.66 -12.38
C ALA A 195 -1.53 -15.06 -12.68
N THR A 196 -0.19 -15.19 -12.85
CA THR A 196 0.49 -16.47 -13.04
C THR A 196 0.33 -17.38 -11.81
N LYS A 197 0.44 -16.83 -10.61
CA LYS A 197 0.33 -17.60 -9.36
C LYS A 197 -1.06 -18.19 -9.16
N PHE A 198 -2.12 -17.44 -9.47
CA PHE A 198 -3.51 -17.82 -9.22
C PHE A 198 -4.21 -18.37 -10.44
N ALA A 199 -3.54 -18.44 -11.60
CA ALA A 199 -4.06 -19.08 -12.79
C ALA A 199 -4.22 -20.59 -12.59
N ALA A 200 -5.29 -21.17 -13.15
CA ALA A 200 -5.45 -22.61 -13.23
C ALA A 200 -4.37 -23.19 -14.17
N PRO A 201 -3.74 -24.33 -13.84
CA PRO A 201 -2.77 -24.97 -14.72
C PRO A 201 -3.34 -25.20 -16.13
N GLY A 202 -2.58 -24.90 -17.17
CA GLY A 202 -3.00 -25.06 -18.57
C GLY A 202 -4.04 -24.03 -19.04
N SER A 203 -4.28 -22.96 -18.29
CA SER A 203 -5.19 -21.89 -18.70
C SER A 203 -4.46 -20.74 -19.40
N THR A 204 -5.22 -19.77 -19.90
CA THR A 204 -4.68 -18.61 -20.62
C THR A 204 -4.44 -17.44 -19.68
N LEU A 205 -3.24 -16.84 -19.78
CA LEU A 205 -2.87 -15.56 -19.20
C LEU A 205 -2.99 -14.49 -20.29
N TYR A 206 -3.87 -13.51 -20.09
CA TYR A 206 -4.05 -12.39 -21.02
C TYR A 206 -3.37 -11.12 -20.51
N LEU A 207 -2.61 -10.46 -21.39
CA LEU A 207 -2.02 -9.15 -21.18
C LEU A 207 -2.35 -8.22 -22.34
N GLY A 208 -3.11 -7.15 -22.10
CA GLY A 208 -3.51 -6.22 -23.15
C GLY A 208 -3.28 -4.77 -22.79
N LEU A 209 -3.06 -3.94 -23.82
CA LEU A 209 -2.96 -2.49 -23.73
C LEU A 209 -3.92 -1.82 -24.71
N ALA A 210 -4.78 -0.97 -24.22
CA ALA A 210 -5.71 -0.19 -25.03
C ALA A 210 -5.66 1.29 -24.67
N CYS A 211 -5.66 2.17 -25.67
CA CYS A 211 -5.81 3.60 -25.46
C CYS A 211 -7.30 3.98 -25.44
N ARG A 212 -7.74 4.68 -24.38
CA ARG A 212 -9.10 5.20 -24.22
C ARG A 212 -9.03 6.70 -23.96
N GLY A 213 -9.18 7.52 -25.00
CA GLY A 213 -8.93 8.96 -24.95
C GLY A 213 -7.48 9.24 -24.56
N GLU A 214 -7.27 10.01 -23.50
CA GLU A 214 -5.93 10.36 -22.99
C GLU A 214 -5.35 9.32 -21.99
N LYS A 215 -6.00 8.18 -21.82
CA LYS A 215 -5.57 7.15 -20.86
C LYS A 215 -5.12 5.87 -21.56
N ALA A 216 -3.97 5.36 -21.16
CA ALA A 216 -3.54 4.00 -21.46
C ALA A 216 -4.11 3.04 -20.40
N VAL A 217 -4.78 1.98 -20.83
CA VAL A 217 -5.41 0.98 -19.96
C VAL A 217 -4.72 -0.34 -20.15
N VAL A 218 -3.97 -0.78 -19.14
CA VAL A 218 -3.36 -2.10 -19.08
C VAL A 218 -4.36 -3.08 -18.49
N THR A 219 -4.55 -4.23 -19.14
CA THR A 219 -5.45 -5.30 -18.69
C THR A 219 -4.66 -6.58 -18.50
N VAL A 220 -4.73 -7.15 -17.30
CA VAL A 220 -4.19 -8.49 -17.00
C VAL A 220 -5.37 -9.37 -16.58
N ARG A 221 -5.53 -10.53 -17.24
CA ARG A 221 -6.59 -11.51 -16.93
C ARG A 221 -6.01 -12.91 -16.82
N ASN A 222 -6.52 -13.68 -15.89
CA ASN A 222 -6.24 -15.11 -15.77
C ASN A 222 -7.53 -15.85 -15.46
N THR A 223 -7.59 -17.13 -15.80
CA THR A 223 -8.64 -18.04 -15.38
C THR A 223 -8.17 -18.75 -14.12
N GLY A 224 -8.94 -18.68 -13.04
CA GLY A 224 -8.59 -19.28 -11.75
C GLY A 224 -9.70 -19.12 -10.71
N ASN A 225 -9.35 -19.17 -9.43
CA ASN A 225 -10.31 -18.97 -8.36
C ASN A 225 -10.93 -17.58 -8.43
N THR A 226 -12.25 -17.52 -8.27
CA THR A 226 -12.99 -16.25 -8.26
C THR A 226 -12.80 -15.58 -6.90
N ILE A 227 -12.46 -14.30 -6.93
CA ILE A 227 -12.36 -13.48 -5.71
C ILE A 227 -13.78 -13.09 -5.29
N PRO A 228 -14.19 -13.34 -4.03
CA PRO A 228 -15.49 -12.91 -3.53
C PRO A 228 -15.68 -11.40 -3.66
N ALA A 229 -16.86 -10.96 -4.06
CA ALA A 229 -17.15 -9.53 -4.28
C ALA A 229 -16.87 -8.65 -3.04
N GLN A 230 -16.96 -9.24 -1.85
CA GLN A 230 -16.68 -8.57 -0.57
C GLN A 230 -15.18 -8.29 -0.36
N GLU A 231 -14.30 -9.08 -0.98
CA GLU A 231 -12.85 -8.95 -0.85
C GLU A 231 -12.24 -8.00 -1.90
N ILE A 232 -12.96 -7.73 -3.00
CA ILE A 232 -12.45 -6.85 -4.07
C ILE A 232 -11.99 -5.47 -3.56
N PRO A 233 -12.73 -4.76 -2.69
CA PRO A 233 -12.28 -3.48 -2.15
C PRO A 233 -11.01 -3.58 -1.31
N LEU A 234 -10.75 -4.77 -0.71
CA LEU A 234 -9.63 -5.02 0.18
C LEU A 234 -8.35 -5.46 -0.53
N LEU A 235 -8.42 -5.80 -1.83
CA LEU A 235 -7.28 -6.31 -2.61
C LEU A 235 -6.08 -5.34 -2.67
N PHE A 236 -6.33 -4.04 -2.55
CA PHE A 236 -5.30 -3.01 -2.56
C PHE A 236 -4.90 -2.56 -1.15
N GLU A 237 -5.49 -3.15 -0.11
CA GLU A 237 -5.04 -2.92 1.26
C GLU A 237 -3.73 -3.68 1.51
N ARG A 238 -2.84 -3.05 2.27
CA ARG A 238 -1.54 -3.63 2.59
C ARG A 238 -1.73 -4.88 3.44
N PHE A 239 -1.05 -5.98 3.06
CA PHE A 239 -1.06 -7.27 3.78
C PHE A 239 -2.41 -8.01 3.79
N HIS A 240 -3.39 -7.55 3.02
CA HIS A 240 -4.60 -8.34 2.82
C HIS A 240 -4.27 -9.61 2.02
N LYS A 241 -4.69 -10.76 2.52
CA LYS A 241 -4.60 -12.06 1.83
C LYS A 241 -6.01 -12.60 1.73
N SER A 242 -6.42 -12.93 0.54
CA SER A 242 -7.60 -13.75 0.28
C SER A 242 -7.22 -15.20 0.61
N ASP A 243 -7.96 -15.85 1.49
CA ASP A 243 -7.74 -17.25 1.90
C ASP A 243 -8.04 -18.24 0.78
#